data_40848798afad9e357b0cf6cd7e015cdf
#
_entry.id   40848798afad9e357b0cf6cd7e015cdf
#
_cell.length_a   1.000
_cell.length_b   1.000
_cell.length_c   1.000
_cell.angle_alpha   90.00
_cell.angle_beta   90.00
_cell.angle_gamma   90.00
#
_symmetry.space_group_name_H-M   'P 1'
#
loop_
_entity.id
_entity.type
_entity.pdbx_description
1 polymer ?
#
loop_
_entity_poly.entity_id
_entity_poly.type
_entity_poly.pdbx_seq_one_letter_code
_entity_poly.pdbx_strand_id
1 'polypeptide(L)'
;MKKIIYICSALCGLMSLSACGGAEKQGSHEGTQAILEKYERYLTDPRTYVCYRTEGQLKIDGKLDEASWQKALPTEAFEDISGEGFAEPKYGTTAKMLWDDNYLYVGAVLEEPNIVANLTQRDTIIYYDNDFEVFIDPDSDGHNYFEIEVNARNVLFDLILDKPYRVGGDFLLQWDCPGIKSAIHCEGTLNNPKDTDKYWSVEMAIPREAITLSFNNLLKAGNTWRINFSRVQWLKKPEENWVWTATGRIDMHMPDRWGYMLLSDKVVGTATEEIKYPHNKDIYKLMWAVFYAEQDYMGEHKKFATLNELGFGGVNFDLEVTDHAYMLRADVAEEGVTYILNNEGRFWKEKK
;
A
#
# COMPACT_ATOMS: atom_id res chain seq x y z
N MET A 1 -19.66 18.77 -9.84
CA MET A 1 -20.01 18.46 -11.23
C MET A 1 -19.01 19.07 -12.24
N LYS A 2 -17.70 18.78 -12.18
CA LYS A 2 -16.72 19.25 -13.20
C LYS A 2 -15.40 18.44 -13.20
N LYS A 3 -15.40 17.14 -12.87
CA LYS A 3 -14.18 16.29 -12.94
C LYS A 3 -14.29 15.05 -13.82
N ILE A 4 -15.39 14.88 -14.56
CA ILE A 4 -15.69 13.64 -15.32
C ILE A 4 -15.06 13.61 -16.73
N ILE A 5 -14.41 14.66 -17.20
CA ILE A 5 -14.08 14.79 -18.64
C ILE A 5 -12.71 14.20 -19.04
N TYR A 6 -11.82 13.87 -18.11
CA TYR A 6 -10.45 13.45 -18.46
C TYR A 6 -10.20 11.94 -18.60
N ILE A 7 -11.14 11.07 -18.23
CA ILE A 7 -10.96 9.61 -18.33
C ILE A 7 -11.24 9.09 -19.75
N CYS A 8 -12.06 9.78 -20.55
CA CYS A 8 -12.41 9.33 -21.90
C CYS A 8 -11.29 9.40 -22.96
N SER A 9 -10.24 10.19 -22.77
CA SER A 9 -9.21 10.37 -23.80
C SER A 9 -8.08 9.33 -23.74
N ALA A 10 -7.81 8.71 -22.62
CA ALA A 10 -6.76 7.71 -22.44
C ALA A 10 -7.18 6.30 -22.92
N LEU A 11 -8.47 5.95 -22.80
CA LEU A 11 -8.97 4.64 -23.27
C LEU A 11 -8.94 4.46 -24.80
N CYS A 12 -8.93 5.53 -25.57
CA CYS A 12 -8.91 5.45 -27.04
C CYS A 12 -7.61 4.91 -27.64
N GLY A 13 -6.51 4.91 -26.88
CA GLY A 13 -5.18 4.47 -27.36
C GLY A 13 -4.93 2.96 -27.28
N LEU A 14 -5.65 2.24 -26.44
CA LEU A 14 -5.43 0.80 -26.18
C LEU A 14 -6.25 -0.15 -27.07
N MET A 15 -7.13 0.40 -27.90
CA MET A 15 -7.98 -0.41 -28.77
C MET A 15 -7.52 -0.34 -30.22
N SER A 16 -6.77 -1.38 -30.62
CA SER A 16 -6.32 -1.55 -32.00
C SER A 16 -7.51 -1.60 -32.97
N LEU A 17 -7.46 -0.76 -34.02
CA LEU A 17 -8.39 -0.71 -35.12
C LEU A 17 -8.44 -2.06 -35.85
N SER A 18 -9.44 -2.87 -35.54
CA SER A 18 -9.93 -3.92 -36.45
C SER A 18 -11.32 -3.52 -36.94
N ALA A 19 -11.41 -3.12 -38.18
CA ALA A 19 -12.67 -2.76 -38.82
C ALA A 19 -13.47 -4.02 -39.16
N CYS A 20 -14.46 -4.36 -38.29
CA CYS A 20 -15.71 -5.09 -38.64
C CYS A 20 -16.53 -5.31 -37.36
N GLY A 21 -17.71 -4.72 -37.28
CA GLY A 21 -18.69 -4.95 -36.20
C GLY A 21 -18.95 -3.77 -35.30
N GLY A 22 -19.68 -2.74 -35.72
CA GLY A 22 -19.90 -1.50 -34.96
C GLY A 22 -20.77 -1.68 -33.67
N ALA A 23 -21.66 -2.66 -33.63
CA ALA A 23 -22.57 -2.85 -32.48
C ALA A 23 -21.93 -3.64 -31.32
N GLU A 24 -21.12 -4.65 -31.61
CA GLU A 24 -20.39 -5.40 -30.56
C GLU A 24 -19.31 -4.58 -29.86
N LYS A 25 -18.60 -3.70 -30.60
CA LYS A 25 -17.58 -2.82 -30.05
C LYS A 25 -18.15 -1.76 -29.10
N GLN A 26 -19.33 -1.21 -29.40
CA GLN A 26 -19.96 -0.18 -28.59
C GLN A 26 -20.47 -0.78 -27.27
N GLY A 27 -21.10 -1.95 -27.27
CA GLY A 27 -21.54 -2.64 -26.07
C GLY A 27 -20.39 -3.09 -25.14
N SER A 28 -19.22 -3.45 -25.70
CA SER A 28 -18.05 -3.84 -24.89
C SER A 28 -17.37 -2.63 -24.23
N HIS A 29 -17.36 -1.47 -24.85
CA HIS A 29 -16.86 -0.24 -24.26
C HIS A 29 -17.72 0.26 -23.10
N GLU A 30 -19.03 0.26 -23.28
CA GLU A 30 -20.00 0.63 -22.23
C GLU A 30 -19.89 -0.34 -21.03
N GLY A 31 -19.70 -1.63 -21.28
CA GLY A 31 -19.49 -2.65 -20.24
C GLY A 31 -18.21 -2.41 -19.44
N THR A 32 -17.09 -2.21 -20.09
CA THR A 32 -15.79 -1.93 -19.43
C THR A 32 -15.84 -0.66 -18.60
N GLN A 33 -16.47 0.41 -19.12
CA GLN A 33 -16.59 1.69 -18.40
C GLN A 33 -17.43 1.52 -17.12
N ALA A 34 -18.55 0.82 -17.19
CA ALA A 34 -19.40 0.55 -16.03
C ALA A 34 -18.68 -0.28 -14.95
N ILE A 35 -17.80 -1.20 -15.36
CA ILE A 35 -16.98 -1.99 -14.44
C ILE A 35 -15.92 -1.11 -13.76
N LEU A 36 -15.23 -0.25 -14.51
CA LEU A 36 -14.27 0.69 -13.94
C LEU A 36 -14.93 1.62 -12.91
N GLU A 37 -16.14 2.10 -13.18
CA GLU A 37 -16.93 2.92 -12.24
C GLU A 37 -17.33 2.10 -10.99
N LYS A 38 -17.72 0.83 -11.15
CA LYS A 38 -18.06 -0.07 -10.01
C LYS A 38 -16.90 -0.22 -9.04
N TYR A 39 -15.67 -0.31 -9.55
CA TYR A 39 -14.48 -0.52 -8.74
C TYR A 39 -13.62 0.75 -8.57
N GLU A 40 -14.13 1.94 -8.90
CA GLU A 40 -13.38 3.20 -8.90
C GLU A 40 -12.57 3.40 -7.61
N ARG A 41 -13.15 3.12 -6.44
CA ARG A 41 -12.47 3.25 -5.14
C ARG A 41 -11.22 2.40 -4.99
N TYR A 42 -11.17 1.25 -5.67
CA TYR A 42 -10.00 0.35 -5.67
C TYR A 42 -9.02 0.65 -6.82
N LEU A 43 -9.32 1.60 -7.69
CA LEU A 43 -8.56 1.93 -8.88
C LEU A 43 -7.96 3.35 -8.85
N THR A 44 -8.10 4.07 -7.72
CA THR A 44 -7.45 5.38 -7.54
C THR A 44 -5.93 5.23 -7.54
N ASP A 45 -5.21 6.26 -7.96
CA ASP A 45 -3.75 6.25 -7.91
C ASP A 45 -3.28 6.30 -6.45
N PRO A 46 -2.43 5.37 -6.00
CA PRO A 46 -1.90 5.41 -4.66
C PRO A 46 -0.92 6.58 -4.49
N ARG A 47 -0.71 7.03 -3.25
CA ARG A 47 0.26 8.08 -2.90
C ARG A 47 1.69 7.61 -3.17
N THR A 48 2.61 8.57 -3.26
CA THR A 48 4.02 8.29 -3.56
C THR A 48 4.93 9.04 -2.60
N TYR A 49 6.08 8.47 -2.27
CA TYR A 49 7.06 9.07 -1.38
C TYR A 49 8.49 8.83 -1.88
N VAL A 50 9.32 9.88 -1.91
CA VAL A 50 10.75 9.74 -2.19
C VAL A 50 11.49 9.58 -0.87
N CYS A 51 12.01 8.40 -0.62
CA CYS A 51 12.80 8.06 0.55
C CYS A 51 14.27 8.37 0.28
N TYR A 52 14.76 9.47 0.85
CA TYR A 52 16.14 9.93 0.68
C TYR A 52 17.09 9.24 1.65
N ARG A 53 18.38 9.28 1.33
CA ARG A 53 19.43 8.81 2.24
C ARG A 53 19.61 9.79 3.42
N THR A 54 19.94 9.25 4.59
CA THR A 54 20.30 10.05 5.76
C THR A 54 21.65 10.78 5.55
N GLU A 55 21.88 11.89 6.26
CA GLU A 55 23.20 12.55 6.32
C GLU A 55 24.19 11.82 7.23
N GLY A 56 23.74 10.86 8.01
CA GLY A 56 24.51 10.11 8.99
C GLY A 56 23.62 9.16 9.76
N GLN A 57 24.15 8.55 10.79
CA GLN A 57 23.42 7.62 11.63
C GLN A 57 22.37 8.37 12.47
N LEU A 58 21.14 7.86 12.49
CA LEU A 58 20.08 8.34 13.36
C LEU A 58 20.17 7.67 14.74
N LYS A 59 19.84 8.43 15.77
CA LYS A 59 19.71 7.92 17.13
C LYS A 59 18.24 7.58 17.33
N ILE A 60 17.93 6.32 17.50
CA ILE A 60 16.55 5.88 17.69
C ILE A 60 16.14 6.13 19.14
N ASP A 61 15.46 7.27 19.39
CA ASP A 61 14.98 7.66 20.71
C ASP A 61 13.52 8.13 20.74
N GLY A 62 12.82 7.97 19.60
CA GLY A 62 11.42 8.32 19.41
C GLY A 62 11.17 9.78 19.05
N LYS A 63 12.22 10.60 19.00
CA LYS A 63 12.14 12.00 18.58
C LYS A 63 12.63 12.13 17.15
N LEU A 64 11.94 12.87 16.35
CA LEU A 64 12.31 13.11 14.95
C LEU A 64 13.02 14.47 14.85
N ASP A 65 14.06 14.70 15.70
CA ASP A 65 14.72 16.00 15.84
C ASP A 65 16.13 16.05 15.22
N GLU A 66 16.66 14.92 14.70
CA GLU A 66 17.92 14.96 13.95
C GLU A 66 17.79 15.73 12.64
N ALA A 67 18.93 16.27 12.19
CA ALA A 67 19.02 17.09 10.98
C ALA A 67 18.40 16.41 9.73
N SER A 68 18.55 15.09 9.60
CA SER A 68 17.95 14.32 8.51
C SER A 68 16.43 14.31 8.59
N TRP A 69 15.85 14.08 9.78
CA TRP A 69 14.41 14.12 10.00
C TRP A 69 13.81 15.50 9.76
N GLN A 70 14.54 16.56 10.16
CA GLN A 70 14.08 17.94 9.94
C GLN A 70 14.03 18.32 8.45
N LYS A 71 14.87 17.70 7.61
CA LYS A 71 14.88 17.90 6.15
C LYS A 71 13.92 16.98 5.41
N ALA A 72 13.59 15.81 5.96
CA ALA A 72 12.65 14.89 5.36
C ALA A 72 11.23 15.49 5.35
N LEU A 73 10.61 15.50 4.19
CA LEU A 73 9.21 15.92 4.08
C LEU A 73 8.31 14.86 4.70
N PRO A 74 7.27 15.26 5.43
CA PRO A 74 6.27 14.29 5.89
C PRO A 74 5.45 13.77 4.70
N THR A 75 4.84 12.61 4.88
CA THR A 75 3.75 12.14 4.02
C THR A 75 2.59 13.13 4.06
N GLU A 76 1.64 12.99 3.14
CA GLU A 76 0.31 13.56 3.32
C GLU A 76 -0.29 13.06 4.65
N ALA A 77 -1.18 13.85 5.24
CA ALA A 77 -1.93 13.42 6.41
C ALA A 77 -2.71 12.13 6.11
N PHE A 78 -2.83 11.28 7.11
CA PHE A 78 -3.62 10.06 6.98
C PHE A 78 -5.09 10.39 6.72
N GLU A 79 -5.78 9.48 6.06
CA GLU A 79 -7.20 9.53 5.70
C GLU A 79 -7.90 8.27 6.23
N ASP A 80 -9.25 8.26 6.20
CA ASP A 80 -9.98 7.02 6.48
C ASP A 80 -9.58 5.92 5.52
N ILE A 81 -9.43 4.69 6.02
CA ILE A 81 -9.04 3.52 5.23
C ILE A 81 -9.95 3.26 4.03
N SER A 82 -11.22 3.66 4.13
CA SER A 82 -12.20 3.52 3.04
C SER A 82 -12.09 4.63 1.98
N GLY A 83 -11.31 5.68 2.23
CA GLY A 83 -10.97 6.74 1.29
C GLY A 83 -12.01 7.86 1.14
N GLU A 84 -12.01 8.50 -0.02
CA GLU A 84 -12.85 9.66 -0.30
C GLU A 84 -14.34 9.41 -0.02
N GLY A 85 -14.99 10.35 0.65
CA GLY A 85 -16.40 10.28 1.04
C GLY A 85 -16.65 9.75 2.46
N PHE A 86 -15.62 9.33 3.16
CA PHE A 86 -15.68 8.95 4.58
C PHE A 86 -15.23 10.09 5.48
N ALA A 87 -15.41 9.94 6.78
CA ALA A 87 -15.08 11.00 7.74
C ALA A 87 -13.56 11.20 7.82
N GLU A 88 -13.13 12.46 7.84
CA GLU A 88 -11.72 12.79 8.08
C GLU A 88 -11.27 12.28 9.46
N PRO A 89 -10.03 11.79 9.59
CA PRO A 89 -9.45 11.44 10.88
C PRO A 89 -9.57 12.57 11.89
N LYS A 90 -10.01 12.25 13.09
CA LYS A 90 -10.19 13.24 14.15
C LYS A 90 -8.88 13.85 14.62
N TYR A 91 -7.77 13.08 14.55
CA TYR A 91 -6.44 13.49 14.96
C TYR A 91 -5.45 13.29 13.83
N GLY A 92 -4.57 14.27 13.64
CA GLY A 92 -3.58 14.25 12.58
C GLY A 92 -2.54 13.14 12.77
N THR A 93 -2.15 12.50 11.68
CA THR A 93 -1.03 11.56 11.63
C THR A 93 -0.24 11.80 10.36
N THR A 94 1.08 11.84 10.48
CA THR A 94 2.00 11.89 9.34
C THR A 94 3.20 11.00 9.61
N ALA A 95 3.78 10.45 8.55
CA ALA A 95 5.01 9.67 8.63
C ALA A 95 6.13 10.28 7.78
N LYS A 96 7.36 9.88 8.05
CA LYS A 96 8.55 10.20 7.27
C LYS A 96 9.36 8.94 7.07
N MET A 97 10.05 8.85 5.94
CA MET A 97 10.95 7.74 5.64
C MET A 97 12.32 8.26 5.22
N LEU A 98 13.35 7.60 5.69
CA LEU A 98 14.75 7.78 5.29
C LEU A 98 15.41 6.41 5.18
N TRP A 99 16.59 6.33 4.58
CA TRP A 99 17.31 5.07 4.50
C TRP A 99 18.83 5.27 4.45
N ASP A 100 19.57 4.20 4.77
CA ASP A 100 20.99 4.05 4.54
C ASP A 100 21.31 2.62 4.07
N ASP A 101 22.57 2.25 4.04
CA ASP A 101 22.96 0.92 3.57
C ASP A 101 22.55 -0.22 4.52
N ASN A 102 22.14 0.09 5.75
CA ASN A 102 21.83 -0.87 6.78
C ASN A 102 20.34 -0.90 7.16
N TYR A 103 19.65 0.26 7.08
CA TYR A 103 18.30 0.41 7.62
C TYR A 103 17.37 1.18 6.68
N LEU A 104 16.13 0.77 6.66
CA LEU A 104 15.00 1.65 6.38
C LEU A 104 14.58 2.29 7.69
N TYR A 105 14.51 3.62 7.75
CA TYR A 105 14.05 4.38 8.89
C TYR A 105 12.62 4.86 8.64
N VAL A 106 11.76 4.64 9.63
CA VAL A 106 10.38 5.12 9.64
C VAL A 106 10.16 5.94 10.90
N GLY A 107 9.68 7.16 10.74
CA GLY A 107 9.27 8.01 11.85
C GLY A 107 7.85 8.50 11.64
N ALA A 108 7.01 8.48 12.69
CA ALA A 108 5.66 9.00 12.61
C ALA A 108 5.31 9.86 13.83
N VAL A 109 4.43 10.84 13.61
CA VAL A 109 3.84 11.69 14.66
C VAL A 109 2.33 11.51 14.63
N LEU A 110 1.76 11.14 15.75
CA LEU A 110 0.36 10.86 15.94
C LEU A 110 -0.22 11.83 16.97
N GLU A 111 -1.01 12.81 16.54
CA GLU A 111 -1.75 13.67 17.49
C GLU A 111 -2.67 12.81 18.34
N GLU A 112 -2.58 12.94 19.66
CA GLU A 112 -3.35 12.12 20.60
C GLU A 112 -3.56 12.87 21.92
N PRO A 113 -4.76 13.38 22.16
CA PRO A 113 -5.03 14.12 23.40
C PRO A 113 -5.17 13.24 24.64
N ASN A 114 -5.18 11.92 24.48
CA ASN A 114 -5.22 10.96 25.56
C ASN A 114 -4.44 9.71 25.18
N ILE A 115 -3.13 9.72 25.45
CA ILE A 115 -2.23 8.63 25.08
C ILE A 115 -2.51 7.39 25.95
N VAL A 116 -3.05 6.35 25.32
CA VAL A 116 -3.41 5.10 25.98
C VAL A 116 -2.73 3.92 25.31
N ALA A 117 -2.07 3.08 26.12
CA ALA A 117 -1.57 1.78 25.71
C ALA A 117 -1.59 0.84 26.92
N ASN A 118 -2.18 -0.34 26.76
CA ASN A 118 -2.39 -1.31 27.83
C ASN A 118 -1.65 -2.62 27.59
N LEU A 119 -1.41 -2.98 26.34
CA LEU A 119 -0.69 -4.19 25.96
C LEU A 119 0.81 -4.03 26.28
N THR A 120 1.39 -5.06 26.88
CA THR A 120 2.76 -5.02 27.42
C THR A 120 3.63 -6.20 26.97
N GLN A 121 3.06 -7.17 26.25
CA GLN A 121 3.76 -8.35 25.81
C GLN A 121 3.98 -8.27 24.29
N ARG A 122 5.23 -8.49 23.84
CA ARG A 122 5.55 -8.67 22.44
C ARG A 122 4.70 -9.78 21.82
N ASP A 123 4.35 -9.64 20.56
CA ASP A 123 3.54 -10.57 19.79
C ASP A 123 2.10 -10.77 20.30
N THR A 124 1.65 -9.84 21.14
CA THR A 124 0.21 -9.66 21.35
C THR A 124 -0.35 -8.85 20.19
N ILE A 125 -1.55 -9.15 19.74
CA ILE A 125 -2.26 -8.41 18.70
C ILE A 125 -2.41 -6.94 19.11
N ILE A 126 -1.56 -6.07 18.59
CA ILE A 126 -1.37 -4.69 19.05
C ILE A 126 -2.54 -3.79 18.66
N TYR A 127 -3.22 -4.03 17.56
CA TYR A 127 -4.37 -3.20 17.14
C TYR A 127 -5.54 -3.18 18.15
N TYR A 128 -5.49 -3.98 19.22
CA TYR A 128 -6.42 -3.84 20.36
C TYR A 128 -6.10 -2.64 21.28
N ASP A 129 -4.94 -2.03 21.12
CA ASP A 129 -4.61 -0.68 21.61
C ASP A 129 -4.73 0.35 20.48
N ASN A 130 -4.52 1.64 20.77
CA ASN A 130 -4.14 2.61 19.75
C ASN A 130 -2.71 2.30 19.31
N ASP A 131 -2.47 2.27 18.01
CA ASP A 131 -1.19 1.83 17.47
C ASP A 131 -0.73 2.62 16.24
N PHE A 132 0.41 2.23 15.74
CA PHE A 132 0.95 2.61 14.44
C PHE A 132 1.51 1.36 13.77
N GLU A 133 1.14 1.16 12.51
CA GLU A 133 1.49 -0.02 11.73
C GLU A 133 2.27 0.35 10.48
N VAL A 134 3.21 -0.51 10.09
CA VAL A 134 4.03 -0.40 8.89
C VAL A 134 3.89 -1.65 8.05
N PHE A 135 3.44 -1.51 6.83
CA PHE A 135 3.29 -2.59 5.85
C PHE A 135 4.29 -2.40 4.73
N ILE A 136 5.10 -3.41 4.41
CA ILE A 136 6.20 -3.31 3.44
C ILE A 136 6.18 -4.50 2.49
N ASP A 137 6.08 -4.22 1.18
CA ASP A 137 6.23 -5.18 0.11
C ASP A 137 7.41 -4.74 -0.80
N PRO A 138 8.61 -5.32 -0.60
CA PRO A 138 9.84 -4.83 -1.22
C PRO A 138 9.95 -5.07 -2.73
N ASP A 139 9.29 -6.09 -3.28
CA ASP A 139 9.27 -6.37 -4.72
C ASP A 139 7.99 -5.93 -5.42
N SER A 140 7.03 -5.41 -4.64
CA SER A 140 5.78 -4.83 -5.12
C SER A 140 4.93 -5.83 -5.92
N ASP A 141 5.06 -7.12 -5.64
CA ASP A 141 4.30 -8.16 -6.32
C ASP A 141 3.01 -8.58 -5.58
N GLY A 142 2.83 -8.07 -4.35
CA GLY A 142 1.63 -8.28 -3.53
C GLY A 142 1.70 -9.52 -2.63
N HIS A 143 2.84 -10.23 -2.61
CA HIS A 143 3.05 -11.44 -1.83
C HIS A 143 4.29 -11.32 -0.93
N ASN A 144 4.35 -12.15 0.12
CA ASN A 144 5.48 -12.21 1.04
C ASN A 144 5.86 -10.84 1.64
N TYR A 145 4.87 -10.12 2.09
CA TYR A 145 5.04 -8.78 2.65
C TYR A 145 5.12 -8.80 4.18
N PHE A 146 5.66 -7.74 4.73
CA PHE A 146 5.93 -7.58 6.16
C PHE A 146 4.93 -6.65 6.80
N GLU A 147 4.61 -6.93 8.05
CA GLU A 147 3.80 -6.09 8.92
C GLU A 147 4.53 -5.91 10.25
N ILE A 148 4.57 -4.67 10.74
CA ILE A 148 5.16 -4.30 12.03
C ILE A 148 4.21 -3.32 12.70
N GLU A 149 3.64 -3.71 13.85
CA GLU A 149 2.76 -2.87 14.66
C GLU A 149 3.47 -2.43 15.94
N VAL A 150 3.16 -1.24 16.44
CA VAL A 150 3.69 -0.73 17.71
C VAL A 150 2.68 0.15 18.43
N ASN A 151 2.55 -0.03 19.74
CA ASN A 151 1.77 0.87 20.59
C ASN A 151 2.63 1.94 21.28
N ALA A 152 2.02 2.87 21.97
CA ALA A 152 2.72 3.95 22.71
C ALA A 152 3.58 3.47 23.88
N ARG A 153 3.64 2.16 24.18
CA ARG A 153 4.59 1.52 25.13
C ARG A 153 5.82 0.95 24.46
N ASN A 154 5.94 1.09 23.14
CA ASN A 154 6.97 0.44 22.33
C ASN A 154 6.89 -1.10 22.41
N VAL A 155 5.69 -1.64 22.49
CA VAL A 155 5.44 -3.08 22.34
C VAL A 155 5.22 -3.38 20.89
N LEU A 156 6.00 -4.31 20.34
CA LEU A 156 5.98 -4.69 18.93
C LEU A 156 5.18 -5.97 18.73
N PHE A 157 4.48 -6.03 17.61
CA PHE A 157 3.95 -7.22 16.97
C PHE A 157 4.40 -7.20 15.52
N ASP A 158 5.00 -8.27 15.03
CA ASP A 158 5.53 -8.31 13.67
C ASP A 158 5.39 -9.71 13.07
N LEU A 159 5.13 -9.74 11.77
CA LEU A 159 4.87 -10.97 11.03
C LEU A 159 5.15 -10.82 9.55
N ILE A 160 5.17 -11.95 8.85
CA ILE A 160 5.16 -12.01 7.38
C ILE A 160 3.84 -12.63 6.93
N LEU A 161 3.24 -12.08 5.89
CA LEU A 161 2.13 -12.71 5.18
C LEU A 161 2.62 -13.26 3.84
N ASP A 162 2.21 -14.49 3.51
CA ASP A 162 2.52 -15.09 2.21
C ASP A 162 1.77 -14.40 1.08
N LYS A 163 0.51 -14.01 1.31
CA LYS A 163 -0.37 -13.28 0.39
C LYS A 163 -1.56 -12.66 1.13
N PRO A 164 -2.36 -11.80 0.49
CA PRO A 164 -3.54 -11.19 1.13
C PRO A 164 -4.57 -12.22 1.63
N TYR A 165 -5.16 -11.96 2.80
CA TYR A 165 -6.20 -12.83 3.39
C TYR A 165 -7.38 -13.05 2.44
N ARG A 166 -7.77 -12.05 1.65
CA ARG A 166 -8.89 -12.14 0.68
C ARG A 166 -8.71 -13.22 -0.39
N VAL A 167 -7.48 -13.68 -0.62
CA VAL A 167 -7.12 -14.75 -1.56
C VAL A 167 -6.61 -16.02 -0.87
N GLY A 168 -6.91 -16.15 0.43
CA GLY A 168 -6.54 -17.32 1.22
C GLY A 168 -5.12 -17.29 1.77
N GLY A 169 -4.58 -16.10 1.99
CA GLY A 169 -3.26 -15.92 2.63
C GLY A 169 -3.24 -16.31 4.09
N ASP A 170 -2.07 -16.66 4.57
CA ASP A 170 -1.75 -16.99 5.94
C ASP A 170 -0.55 -16.18 6.43
N PHE A 171 -0.32 -16.16 7.72
CA PHE A 171 0.73 -15.36 8.34
C PHE A 171 1.72 -16.23 9.11
N LEU A 172 2.96 -15.77 9.19
CA LEU A 172 4.04 -16.39 9.90
C LEU A 172 4.38 -15.55 11.14
N LEU A 173 3.77 -15.87 12.28
CA LEU A 173 4.02 -15.21 13.57
C LEU A 173 5.39 -15.50 14.17
N GLN A 174 6.07 -16.55 13.73
CA GLN A 174 7.40 -16.93 14.23
C GLN A 174 8.51 -16.05 13.65
N TRP A 175 8.18 -15.15 12.73
CA TRP A 175 9.13 -14.19 12.25
C TRP A 175 9.15 -12.97 13.16
N ASP A 176 10.28 -12.77 13.82
CA ASP A 176 10.61 -11.51 14.47
C ASP A 176 11.47 -10.68 13.51
N CYS A 177 11.26 -9.38 13.40
CA CYS A 177 12.13 -8.50 12.62
C CYS A 177 13.52 -8.42 13.31
N PRO A 178 14.49 -9.24 12.89
CA PRO A 178 15.74 -9.39 13.66
C PRO A 178 16.54 -8.09 13.62
N GLY A 179 16.87 -7.57 14.81
CA GLY A 179 17.68 -6.36 14.96
C GLY A 179 16.94 -5.05 14.75
N ILE A 180 15.62 -5.06 14.67
CA ILE A 180 14.81 -3.83 14.68
C ILE A 180 15.14 -3.01 15.92
N LYS A 181 15.25 -1.70 15.73
CA LYS A 181 15.32 -0.73 16.81
C LYS A 181 14.07 0.14 16.73
N SER A 182 13.39 0.32 17.83
CA SER A 182 12.22 1.19 17.93
C SER A 182 12.25 1.98 19.22
N ALA A 183 11.73 3.18 19.17
CA ALA A 183 11.55 4.03 20.35
C ALA A 183 10.30 4.88 20.19
N ILE A 184 9.68 5.18 21.35
CA ILE A 184 8.51 6.02 21.45
C ILE A 184 8.85 7.26 22.29
N HIS A 185 8.36 8.41 21.85
CA HIS A 185 8.32 9.62 22.67
C HIS A 185 6.88 10.08 22.83
N CYS A 186 6.47 10.38 24.08
CA CYS A 186 5.16 10.94 24.40
C CYS A 186 5.31 12.40 24.83
N GLU A 187 4.68 13.32 24.12
CA GLU A 187 4.50 14.70 24.58
C GLU A 187 3.21 14.78 25.40
N GLY A 188 3.26 14.15 26.56
CA GLY A 188 2.15 13.94 27.46
C GLY A 188 2.44 12.83 28.46
N THR A 189 1.40 12.26 29.04
CA THR A 189 1.46 11.25 30.09
C THR A 189 0.68 10.00 29.73
N LEU A 190 1.38 8.90 29.52
CA LEU A 190 0.77 7.63 29.16
C LEU A 190 -0.24 7.15 30.24
N ASN A 191 -1.45 6.80 29.78
CA ASN A 191 -2.53 6.24 30.62
C ASN A 191 -2.99 7.16 31.77
N ASN A 192 -2.94 8.48 31.57
CA ASN A 192 -3.42 9.44 32.57
C ASN A 192 -4.65 10.22 32.04
N PRO A 193 -5.88 9.84 32.43
CA PRO A 193 -7.09 10.49 31.90
C PRO A 193 -7.38 11.87 32.54
N LYS A 194 -6.47 12.41 33.36
CA LYS A 194 -6.66 13.67 34.10
C LYS A 194 -6.00 14.86 33.45
N ASP A 195 -5.14 14.66 32.48
CA ASP A 195 -4.49 15.71 31.69
C ASP A 195 -4.88 15.62 30.21
N THR A 196 -4.30 16.48 29.41
CA THR A 196 -4.49 16.47 27.98
C THR A 196 -3.12 16.41 27.32
N ASP A 197 -2.89 15.35 26.58
CA ASP A 197 -1.66 15.12 25.85
C ASP A 197 -1.66 15.86 24.52
N LYS A 198 -0.53 15.86 23.82
CA LYS A 198 -0.43 16.48 22.51
C LYS A 198 -0.28 15.46 21.41
N TYR A 199 0.73 14.57 21.54
CA TYR A 199 1.05 13.53 20.56
C TYR A 199 1.93 12.46 21.17
N TRP A 200 2.02 11.36 20.48
CA TRP A 200 3.16 10.46 20.60
C TRP A 200 3.83 10.30 19.26
N SER A 201 5.09 9.95 19.25
CA SER A 201 5.87 9.68 18.06
C SER A 201 6.59 8.37 18.17
N VAL A 202 6.76 7.73 17.05
CA VAL A 202 7.53 6.50 16.88
C VAL A 202 8.70 6.75 15.95
N GLU A 203 9.82 6.14 16.27
CA GLU A 203 11.00 6.08 15.42
C GLU A 203 11.49 4.64 15.34
N MET A 204 11.64 4.13 14.13
CA MET A 204 12.07 2.77 13.84
C MET A 204 13.28 2.76 12.92
N ALA A 205 14.25 1.87 13.19
CA ALA A 205 15.28 1.48 12.24
C ALA A 205 15.09 -0.01 11.93
N ILE A 206 14.55 -0.29 10.75
CA ILE A 206 14.21 -1.63 10.26
C ILE A 206 15.40 -2.15 9.47
N PRO A 207 16.09 -3.23 9.92
CA PRO A 207 17.28 -3.71 9.26
C PRO A 207 16.99 -4.19 7.84
N ARG A 208 17.83 -3.79 6.90
CA ARG A 208 17.75 -4.23 5.50
C ARG A 208 17.65 -5.75 5.37
N GLU A 209 18.44 -6.47 6.15
CA GLU A 209 18.50 -7.94 6.08
C GLU A 209 17.21 -8.59 6.58
N ALA A 210 16.49 -7.95 7.50
CA ALA A 210 15.24 -8.46 8.03
C ALA A 210 14.09 -8.41 7.01
N ILE A 211 14.09 -7.42 6.12
CA ILE A 211 13.05 -7.18 5.13
C ILE A 211 13.47 -7.53 3.70
N THR A 212 14.43 -8.45 3.56
CA THR A 212 14.90 -8.95 2.27
C THR A 212 14.49 -10.42 2.12
N LEU A 213 13.53 -10.70 1.24
CA LEU A 213 13.05 -12.07 0.96
C LEU A 213 13.76 -12.75 -0.19
N SER A 214 14.40 -11.98 -1.07
CA SER A 214 15.18 -12.52 -2.19
C SER A 214 16.42 -11.67 -2.43
N PHE A 215 17.42 -12.23 -3.10
CA PHE A 215 18.65 -11.52 -3.46
C PHE A 215 18.42 -10.30 -4.38
N ASN A 216 17.24 -10.20 -5.00
CA ASN A 216 16.89 -9.11 -5.91
C ASN A 216 16.22 -7.92 -5.22
N ASN A 217 15.74 -8.07 -3.98
CA ASN A 217 14.94 -7.09 -3.25
C ASN A 217 15.71 -6.41 -2.12
N LEU A 218 16.90 -5.99 -2.42
CA LEU A 218 17.71 -5.28 -1.45
C LEU A 218 17.23 -3.82 -1.32
N LEU A 219 17.34 -3.26 -0.12
CA LEU A 219 17.26 -1.82 0.13
C LEU A 219 18.39 -1.15 -0.67
N LYS A 220 18.06 -0.64 -1.85
CA LYS A 220 19.00 -0.18 -2.86
C LYS A 220 18.42 0.99 -3.63
N ALA A 221 19.28 1.97 -3.92
CA ALA A 221 18.92 3.14 -4.72
C ALA A 221 18.32 2.75 -6.08
N GLY A 222 17.26 3.45 -6.45
CA GLY A 222 16.50 3.25 -7.68
C GLY A 222 15.39 2.19 -7.59
N ASN A 223 15.34 1.41 -6.52
CA ASN A 223 14.21 0.49 -6.30
C ASN A 223 12.98 1.25 -5.82
N THR A 224 11.84 0.76 -6.24
CA THR A 224 10.53 1.25 -5.79
C THR A 224 9.81 0.10 -5.08
N TRP A 225 9.37 0.34 -3.86
CA TRP A 225 8.66 -0.61 -3.02
C TRP A 225 7.20 -0.19 -2.84
N ARG A 226 6.34 -1.13 -2.51
CA ARG A 226 5.04 -0.85 -1.93
C ARG A 226 5.19 -0.70 -0.43
N ILE A 227 4.60 0.34 0.12
CA ILE A 227 4.57 0.61 1.56
C ILE A 227 3.27 1.30 1.93
N ASN A 228 2.75 1.00 3.09
CA ASN A 228 1.64 1.75 3.68
C ASN A 228 1.80 1.86 5.18
N PHE A 229 1.08 2.78 5.76
CA PHE A 229 1.00 2.99 7.19
C PHE A 229 -0.45 3.00 7.61
N SER A 230 -0.71 2.44 8.79
CA SER A 230 -2.00 2.49 9.44
C SER A 230 -1.87 3.02 10.87
N ARG A 231 -2.96 3.55 11.37
CA ARG A 231 -3.19 3.87 12.77
C ARG A 231 -4.56 3.35 13.15
N VAL A 232 -4.61 2.39 14.07
CA VAL A 232 -5.87 1.98 14.69
C VAL A 232 -6.15 2.93 15.85
N GLN A 233 -7.35 3.51 15.87
CA GLN A 233 -7.76 4.49 16.88
C GLN A 233 -9.04 4.06 17.57
N TRP A 234 -8.96 3.82 18.88
CA TRP A 234 -10.10 3.47 19.72
C TRP A 234 -10.74 4.70 20.34
N LEU A 235 -11.49 5.48 19.57
CA LEU A 235 -12.35 6.55 20.10
C LEU A 235 -13.65 6.01 20.66
N LYS A 236 -14.16 4.96 20.05
CA LYS A 236 -15.38 4.21 20.36
C LYS A 236 -15.32 2.82 19.73
N LYS A 237 -16.34 2.02 19.84
CA LYS A 237 -16.50 0.76 19.11
C LYS A 237 -17.46 0.96 17.94
N PRO A 238 -17.13 0.46 16.73
CA PRO A 238 -15.83 -0.13 16.37
C PRO A 238 -14.72 0.90 16.38
N GLU A 239 -13.48 0.44 16.30
CA GLU A 239 -12.27 1.25 16.06
C GLU A 239 -12.37 2.02 14.74
N GLU A 240 -11.56 3.07 14.63
CA GLU A 240 -11.35 3.82 13.38
C GLU A 240 -9.96 3.45 12.84
N ASN A 241 -9.87 3.25 11.52
CA ASN A 241 -8.63 2.88 10.85
C ASN A 241 -8.23 4.03 9.91
N TRP A 242 -7.12 4.68 10.22
CA TRP A 242 -6.59 5.81 9.45
C TRP A 242 -5.27 5.43 8.81
N VAL A 243 -5.13 5.71 7.53
CA VAL A 243 -4.03 5.20 6.71
C VAL A 243 -3.37 6.28 5.87
N TRP A 244 -2.11 6.07 5.52
CA TRP A 244 -1.45 6.97 4.57
C TRP A 244 -2.08 6.88 3.17
N THR A 245 -2.34 5.67 2.67
CA THR A 245 -3.00 5.47 1.37
C THR A 245 -4.23 4.58 1.56
N ALA A 246 -5.41 5.12 1.25
CA ALA A 246 -6.67 4.39 1.40
C ALA A 246 -6.72 3.13 0.54
N THR A 247 -7.17 2.05 1.14
CA THR A 247 -7.37 0.76 0.45
C THR A 247 -8.74 0.67 -0.22
N GLY A 248 -9.68 1.55 0.19
CA GLY A 248 -11.05 1.60 -0.33
C GLY A 248 -12.06 0.79 0.49
N ARG A 249 -11.61 0.08 1.52
CA ARG A 249 -12.42 -0.67 2.49
C ARG A 249 -11.61 -0.94 3.75
N ILE A 250 -12.27 -1.40 4.82
CA ILE A 250 -11.60 -1.78 6.07
C ILE A 250 -10.85 -3.12 5.85
N ASP A 251 -9.66 -3.03 5.29
CA ASP A 251 -8.74 -4.14 5.04
C ASP A 251 -7.35 -3.57 4.68
N MET A 252 -6.38 -3.66 5.59
CA MET A 252 -5.01 -3.21 5.32
C MET A 252 -4.25 -4.14 4.37
N HIS A 253 -4.65 -5.43 4.30
CA HIS A 253 -3.97 -6.44 3.51
C HIS A 253 -4.35 -6.37 2.01
N MET A 254 -4.18 -5.17 1.47
CA MET A 254 -4.39 -4.86 0.05
C MET A 254 -3.13 -4.19 -0.54
N PRO A 255 -2.02 -4.94 -0.70
CA PRO A 255 -0.75 -4.36 -1.18
C PRO A 255 -0.86 -3.71 -2.56
N ASP A 256 -1.81 -4.11 -3.39
CA ASP A 256 -2.15 -3.44 -4.64
C ASP A 256 -2.61 -1.98 -4.47
N ARG A 257 -3.04 -1.62 -3.25
CA ARG A 257 -3.52 -0.27 -2.89
C ARG A 257 -2.49 0.58 -2.13
N TRP A 258 -1.40 -0.04 -1.65
CA TRP A 258 -0.39 0.69 -0.88
C TRP A 258 0.36 1.71 -1.74
N GLY A 259 0.94 2.71 -1.10
CA GLY A 259 1.74 3.73 -1.74
C GLY A 259 3.03 3.19 -2.36
N TYR A 260 3.66 4.01 -3.19
CA TYR A 260 4.98 3.71 -3.74
C TYR A 260 6.05 4.53 -3.05
N MET A 261 7.12 3.87 -2.61
CA MET A 261 8.31 4.48 -2.05
C MET A 261 9.50 4.28 -2.99
N LEU A 262 10.05 5.37 -3.52
CA LEU A 262 11.30 5.34 -4.29
C LEU A 262 12.49 5.50 -3.33
N LEU A 263 13.43 4.58 -3.37
CA LEU A 263 14.72 4.69 -2.66
C LEU A 263 15.68 5.56 -3.49
N SER A 264 15.84 6.82 -3.10
CA SER A 264 16.73 7.78 -3.77
C SER A 264 18.19 7.58 -3.35
N ASP A 265 19.14 7.74 -4.28
CA ASP A 265 20.59 7.80 -3.97
C ASP A 265 21.03 9.16 -3.42
N LYS A 266 20.15 10.15 -3.41
CA LYS A 266 20.45 11.50 -2.92
C LYS A 266 20.29 11.57 -1.40
N VAL A 267 21.12 12.41 -0.79
CA VAL A 267 20.99 12.74 0.63
C VAL A 267 19.84 13.71 0.83
N VAL A 268 19.08 13.51 1.90
CA VAL A 268 17.92 14.35 2.23
C VAL A 268 18.27 15.84 2.25
N GLY A 269 17.42 16.66 1.61
CA GLY A 269 17.63 18.11 1.51
C GLY A 269 18.63 18.56 0.43
N THR A 270 19.24 17.65 -0.33
CA THR A 270 20.20 18.02 -1.40
C THR A 270 19.57 18.04 -2.79
N ALA A 271 18.42 17.41 -2.98
CA ALA A 271 17.72 17.34 -4.26
C ALA A 271 16.21 17.23 -4.04
N THR A 272 15.46 17.50 -5.11
CA THR A 272 14.04 17.16 -5.22
C THR A 272 13.88 16.19 -6.39
N GLU A 273 13.25 15.07 -6.14
CA GLU A 273 12.96 14.05 -7.16
C GLU A 273 11.45 13.79 -7.24
N GLU A 274 11.00 13.42 -8.41
CA GLU A 274 9.63 12.98 -8.63
C GLU A 274 9.61 11.47 -8.85
N ILE A 275 8.70 10.78 -8.20
CA ILE A 275 8.50 9.36 -8.42
C ILE A 275 7.61 9.15 -9.65
N LYS A 276 8.09 8.28 -10.54
CA LYS A 276 7.25 7.74 -11.62
C LYS A 276 6.71 6.39 -11.19
N TYR A 277 5.44 6.15 -11.52
CA TYR A 277 4.87 4.83 -11.27
C TYR A 277 5.69 3.76 -12.01
N PRO A 278 5.97 2.63 -11.36
CA PRO A 278 6.81 1.59 -11.96
C PRO A 278 6.10 0.82 -13.08
N HIS A 279 4.89 1.19 -13.46
CA HIS A 279 4.07 0.55 -14.49
C HIS A 279 3.21 1.57 -15.25
N ASN A 280 2.70 1.16 -16.41
CA ASN A 280 1.67 1.90 -17.13
C ASN A 280 0.36 1.89 -16.31
N LYS A 281 -0.06 3.07 -15.87
CA LYS A 281 -1.20 3.25 -14.94
C LYS A 281 -2.52 2.73 -15.50
N ASP A 282 -2.79 2.97 -16.77
CA ASP A 282 -4.08 2.62 -17.38
C ASP A 282 -4.20 1.10 -17.55
N ILE A 283 -3.13 0.45 -18.00
CA ILE A 283 -3.08 -1.01 -18.14
C ILE A 283 -3.18 -1.66 -16.75
N TYR A 284 -2.44 -1.14 -15.77
CA TYR A 284 -2.47 -1.63 -14.39
C TYR A 284 -3.88 -1.55 -13.80
N LYS A 285 -4.54 -0.40 -13.89
CA LYS A 285 -5.92 -0.20 -13.41
C LYS A 285 -6.90 -1.16 -14.07
N LEU A 286 -6.77 -1.35 -15.36
CA LEU A 286 -7.65 -2.23 -16.10
C LEU A 286 -7.45 -3.71 -15.72
N MET A 287 -6.22 -4.15 -15.48
CA MET A 287 -5.93 -5.50 -14.99
C MET A 287 -6.51 -5.72 -13.58
N TRP A 288 -6.39 -4.74 -12.69
CA TRP A 288 -6.98 -4.84 -11.35
C TRP A 288 -8.51 -4.76 -11.38
N ALA A 289 -9.12 -4.05 -12.32
CA ALA A 289 -10.56 -4.09 -12.51
C ALA A 289 -11.04 -5.50 -12.92
N VAL A 290 -10.28 -6.21 -13.77
CA VAL A 290 -10.54 -7.63 -14.06
C VAL A 290 -10.42 -8.48 -12.81
N PHE A 291 -9.35 -8.28 -12.01
CA PHE A 291 -9.17 -9.00 -10.74
C PHE A 291 -10.37 -8.85 -9.80
N TYR A 292 -10.84 -7.62 -9.55
CA TYR A 292 -11.98 -7.39 -8.67
C TYR A 292 -13.29 -7.96 -9.24
N ALA A 293 -13.46 -7.90 -10.56
CA ALA A 293 -14.62 -8.53 -11.21
C ALA A 293 -14.60 -10.05 -11.08
N GLU A 294 -13.42 -10.66 -11.20
CA GLU A 294 -13.23 -12.11 -11.00
C GLU A 294 -13.49 -12.53 -9.54
N GLN A 295 -13.09 -11.70 -8.55
CA GLN A 295 -13.38 -12.00 -7.15
C GLN A 295 -14.90 -12.02 -6.89
N ASP A 296 -15.63 -11.04 -7.42
CA ASP A 296 -17.10 -11.01 -7.30
C ASP A 296 -17.73 -12.22 -8.02
N TYR A 297 -17.30 -12.51 -9.25
CA TYR A 297 -17.81 -13.63 -10.03
C TYR A 297 -17.56 -14.99 -9.36
N MET A 298 -16.34 -15.20 -8.83
CA MET A 298 -16.00 -16.37 -8.02
C MET A 298 -16.89 -16.49 -6.78
N GLY A 299 -17.17 -15.36 -6.11
CA GLY A 299 -18.06 -15.31 -4.96
C GLY A 299 -19.47 -15.82 -5.28
N GLU A 300 -20.01 -15.45 -6.43
CA GLU A 300 -21.36 -15.79 -6.89
C GLU A 300 -21.45 -17.18 -7.54
N HIS A 301 -20.49 -17.49 -8.45
CA HIS A 301 -20.58 -18.66 -9.33
C HIS A 301 -19.66 -19.82 -8.95
N LYS A 302 -18.75 -19.64 -7.98
CA LYS A 302 -17.78 -20.62 -7.50
C LYS A 302 -16.80 -21.11 -8.58
N LYS A 303 -16.58 -20.30 -9.59
CA LYS A 303 -15.60 -20.49 -10.66
C LYS A 303 -15.17 -19.13 -11.20
N PHE A 304 -14.04 -19.06 -11.88
CA PHE A 304 -13.59 -17.88 -12.61
C PHE A 304 -14.26 -17.76 -13.99
N ALA A 305 -14.25 -16.58 -14.56
CA ALA A 305 -14.94 -16.23 -15.81
C ALA A 305 -13.98 -15.91 -16.95
N THR A 306 -14.48 -15.90 -18.16
CA THR A 306 -13.78 -15.32 -19.31
C THR A 306 -13.94 -13.80 -19.34
N LEU A 307 -13.06 -13.08 -20.06
CA LEU A 307 -13.17 -11.61 -20.22
C LEU A 307 -14.55 -11.19 -20.79
N ASN A 308 -15.12 -12.00 -21.67
CA ASN A 308 -16.47 -11.72 -22.23
C ASN A 308 -17.57 -11.84 -21.17
N GLU A 309 -17.53 -12.88 -20.32
CA GLU A 309 -18.48 -13.07 -19.23
C GLU A 309 -18.39 -11.93 -18.20
N LEU A 310 -17.19 -11.40 -17.95
CA LEU A 310 -16.96 -10.26 -17.06
C LEU A 310 -17.33 -8.91 -17.70
N GLY A 311 -17.60 -8.83 -19.01
CA GLY A 311 -17.89 -7.57 -19.70
C GLY A 311 -16.66 -6.82 -20.23
N PHE A 312 -15.48 -7.45 -20.24
CA PHE A 312 -14.23 -6.91 -20.82
C PHE A 312 -13.99 -7.36 -22.28
N GLY A 313 -15.01 -7.80 -22.98
CA GLY A 313 -14.89 -8.17 -24.40
C GLY A 313 -14.39 -7.00 -25.23
N GLY A 314 -13.26 -7.14 -25.89
CA GLY A 314 -12.60 -6.10 -26.71
C GLY A 314 -11.40 -5.43 -26.01
N VAL A 315 -11.11 -5.74 -24.77
CA VAL A 315 -9.83 -5.44 -24.13
C VAL A 315 -8.79 -6.41 -24.69
N ASN A 316 -7.62 -5.88 -25.08
CA ASN A 316 -6.54 -6.70 -25.65
C ASN A 316 -5.67 -7.31 -24.55
N PHE A 317 -6.28 -8.15 -23.71
CA PHE A 317 -5.61 -8.96 -22.71
C PHE A 317 -5.74 -10.43 -23.08
N ASP A 318 -4.76 -11.23 -22.68
CA ASP A 318 -4.81 -12.69 -22.73
C ASP A 318 -5.16 -13.21 -21.33
N LEU A 319 -6.29 -13.94 -21.23
CA LEU A 319 -6.76 -14.54 -19.99
C LEU A 319 -6.85 -16.06 -20.15
N GLU A 320 -5.89 -16.76 -19.58
CA GLU A 320 -5.98 -18.19 -19.38
C GLU A 320 -6.79 -18.46 -18.11
N VAL A 321 -7.92 -19.13 -18.22
CA VAL A 321 -8.84 -19.34 -17.10
C VAL A 321 -9.28 -20.79 -17.00
N THR A 322 -9.39 -21.27 -15.75
CA THR A 322 -10.01 -22.53 -15.33
C THR A 322 -11.05 -22.25 -14.24
N ASP A 323 -11.79 -23.24 -13.80
CA ASP A 323 -12.74 -23.05 -12.68
C ASP A 323 -12.06 -22.57 -11.39
N HIS A 324 -10.77 -22.84 -11.20
CA HIS A 324 -10.08 -22.65 -9.92
C HIS A 324 -8.89 -21.69 -9.96
N ALA A 325 -8.46 -21.27 -11.14
CA ALA A 325 -7.32 -20.37 -11.29
C ALA A 325 -7.38 -19.61 -12.62
N TYR A 326 -6.74 -18.44 -12.65
CA TYR A 326 -6.51 -17.73 -13.90
C TYR A 326 -5.13 -17.04 -13.92
N MET A 327 -4.72 -16.70 -15.12
CA MET A 327 -3.56 -15.86 -15.38
C MET A 327 -3.90 -14.85 -16.47
N LEU A 328 -3.91 -13.58 -16.09
CA LEU A 328 -4.16 -12.44 -16.96
C LEU A 328 -2.84 -11.85 -17.44
N ARG A 329 -2.68 -11.65 -18.75
CA ARG A 329 -1.50 -11.06 -19.36
C ARG A 329 -1.87 -9.85 -20.19
N ALA A 330 -1.05 -8.81 -20.09
CA ALA A 330 -1.15 -7.59 -20.90
C ALA A 330 0.21 -7.22 -21.48
N ASP A 331 0.30 -7.16 -22.78
CA ASP A 331 1.51 -6.75 -23.48
C ASP A 331 1.66 -5.23 -23.49
N VAL A 332 2.78 -4.74 -22.93
CA VAL A 332 3.12 -3.30 -22.86
C VAL A 332 4.30 -3.04 -23.79
N ALA A 333 3.99 -2.76 -25.06
CA ALA A 333 5.00 -2.65 -26.10
C ALA A 333 6.00 -1.51 -25.86
N GLU A 334 5.54 -0.39 -25.32
CA GLU A 334 6.37 0.77 -25.00
C GLU A 334 7.39 0.51 -23.87
N GLU A 335 7.12 -0.45 -22.99
CA GLU A 335 8.04 -0.88 -21.93
C GLU A 335 8.84 -2.13 -22.32
N GLY A 336 8.48 -2.82 -23.41
CA GLY A 336 9.09 -4.09 -23.84
C GLY A 336 8.88 -5.24 -22.86
N VAL A 337 7.74 -5.24 -22.15
CA VAL A 337 7.40 -6.24 -21.13
C VAL A 337 5.96 -6.73 -21.29
N THR A 338 5.66 -7.87 -20.68
CA THR A 338 4.30 -8.35 -20.42
C THR A 338 4.00 -8.20 -18.94
N TYR A 339 2.89 -7.56 -18.58
CA TYR A 339 2.36 -7.56 -17.23
C TYR A 339 1.55 -8.82 -16.98
N ILE A 340 1.69 -9.40 -15.83
CA ILE A 340 1.00 -10.62 -15.45
C ILE A 340 0.35 -10.42 -14.08
N LEU A 341 -0.92 -10.85 -13.98
CA LEU A 341 -1.70 -10.82 -12.74
C LEU A 341 -2.45 -12.15 -12.61
N ASN A 342 -2.30 -12.83 -11.48
CA ASN A 342 -2.97 -14.10 -11.23
C ASN A 342 -4.19 -13.96 -10.28
N ASN A 343 -4.92 -15.03 -10.10
CA ASN A 343 -6.08 -15.12 -9.22
C ASN A 343 -5.78 -14.88 -7.72
N GLU A 344 -4.52 -14.93 -7.32
CA GLU A 344 -4.06 -14.65 -5.96
C GLU A 344 -3.64 -13.18 -5.77
N GLY A 345 -3.82 -12.34 -6.81
CA GLY A 345 -3.42 -10.93 -6.76
C GLY A 345 -1.91 -10.70 -6.82
N ARG A 346 -1.14 -11.71 -7.28
CA ARG A 346 0.27 -11.52 -7.56
C ARG A 346 0.45 -10.82 -8.90
N PHE A 347 1.16 -9.69 -8.88
CA PHE A 347 1.46 -8.89 -10.07
C PHE A 347 2.97 -8.85 -10.33
N TRP A 348 3.40 -9.17 -11.56
CA TRP A 348 4.81 -9.08 -11.95
C TRP A 348 4.97 -8.74 -13.42
N LYS A 349 6.22 -8.55 -13.86
CA LYS A 349 6.59 -8.23 -15.22
C LYS A 349 7.56 -9.25 -15.78
N GLU A 350 7.36 -9.63 -17.01
CA GLU A 350 8.29 -10.46 -17.79
C GLU A 350 8.82 -9.67 -18.99
N LYS A 351 10.12 -9.75 -19.26
CA LYS A 351 10.71 -9.19 -20.47
C LYS A 351 10.29 -10.02 -21.66
N LYS A 352 9.99 -9.33 -22.77
CA LYS A 352 9.74 -9.96 -24.06
C LYS A 352 11.04 -10.44 -24.72
#